data_588fdf8ecd335c2f7d8fa4ee1e2e666d
#
_entry.id   588fdf8ecd335c2f7d8fa4ee1e2e666d
#
_cell.length_a   1.000
_cell.length_b   1.000
_cell.length_c   1.000
_cell.angle_alpha   90.00
_cell.angle_beta   90.00
_cell.angle_gamma   90.00
#
_symmetry.space_group_name_H-M   'P 1'
#
loop_
_entity.id
_entity.type
_entity.pdbx_description
1 polymer ?
#
loop_
_entity_poly.entity_id
_entity_poly.type
_entity_poly.pdbx_seq_one_letter_code
_entity_poly.pdbx_strand_id
1 'polypeptide(L)'
;MAEPKYRRVVVKLSGEYLAGDQPFGIDQPTIDRIADDLIAARELGVELAVVIGGGNIFRGVEVSSRGVSRPRGDTMGMLATVMNCLAMESALERRGQSARALSSFVMPQVCELFTRSAAHKYLSENRIVLLAGGTGNPFFTTDTTAVLRAAEIGAHAVLKATNVDGVYSADPKKDPKATRFDRLTHSQALEGGYKVMDATAFALARETAMP
;
A
#
# COMPACT_ATOMS: atom_id res chain seq x y z
N MET A 1 17.84 11.24 -18.91
CA MET A 1 16.72 10.33 -18.64
C MET A 1 15.41 11.06 -18.91
N ALA A 2 14.37 10.39 -19.42
CA ALA A 2 13.06 11.02 -19.60
C ALA A 2 12.48 11.44 -18.23
N GLU A 3 11.84 12.60 -18.17
CA GLU A 3 11.20 13.07 -16.96
C GLU A 3 10.04 12.14 -16.56
N PRO A 4 9.90 11.74 -15.28
CA PRO A 4 8.84 10.82 -14.88
C PRO A 4 7.47 11.46 -15.06
N LYS A 5 6.50 10.69 -15.55
CA LYS A 5 5.12 11.17 -15.76
C LYS A 5 4.46 11.71 -14.47
N TYR A 6 4.81 11.14 -13.33
CA TYR A 6 4.30 11.51 -12.02
C TYR A 6 5.47 11.84 -11.09
N ARG A 7 5.44 13.01 -10.49
CA ARG A 7 6.50 13.46 -9.57
C ARG A 7 6.36 12.86 -8.16
N ARG A 8 5.14 12.61 -7.71
CA ARG A 8 4.85 12.02 -6.39
C ARG A 8 3.81 10.92 -6.55
N VAL A 9 4.11 9.73 -6.03
CA VAL A 9 3.22 8.59 -6.11
C VAL A 9 3.09 7.86 -4.78
N VAL A 10 1.94 7.21 -4.59
CA VAL A 10 1.76 6.22 -3.52
C VAL A 10 1.75 4.84 -4.15
N VAL A 11 2.66 3.98 -3.71
CA VAL A 11 2.68 2.57 -4.09
C VAL A 11 1.99 1.75 -3.01
N LYS A 12 0.99 0.97 -3.39
CA LYS A 12 0.32 0.03 -2.51
C LYS A 12 0.83 -1.39 -2.76
N LEU A 13 1.36 -2.01 -1.72
CA LEU A 13 1.82 -3.39 -1.71
C LEU A 13 0.88 -4.27 -0.89
N SER A 14 0.59 -5.50 -1.36
CA SER A 14 -0.05 -6.49 -0.48
C SER A 14 0.96 -6.99 0.54
N GLY A 15 0.53 -7.12 1.82
CA GLY A 15 1.38 -7.73 2.83
C GLY A 15 1.74 -9.19 2.49
N GLU A 16 0.86 -9.91 1.82
CA GLU A 16 1.11 -11.29 1.38
C GLU A 16 2.35 -11.43 0.50
N TYR A 17 2.72 -10.38 -0.22
CA TYR A 17 3.96 -10.34 -1.00
C TYR A 17 5.21 -10.45 -0.12
N LEU A 18 5.16 -9.90 1.10
CA LEU A 18 6.30 -9.90 2.00
C LEU A 18 6.58 -11.27 2.61
N ALA A 19 5.63 -12.19 2.53
CA ALA A 19 5.82 -13.57 2.98
C ALA A 19 6.63 -14.43 1.99
N GLY A 20 6.82 -13.97 0.75
CA GLY A 20 7.46 -14.79 -0.29
C GLY A 20 6.67 -16.08 -0.52
N ASP A 21 7.35 -17.21 -0.49
CA ASP A 21 6.75 -18.54 -0.62
C ASP A 21 6.25 -19.11 0.73
N GLN A 22 6.43 -18.36 1.82
CA GLN A 22 6.01 -18.79 3.15
C GLN A 22 4.49 -18.52 3.35
N PRO A 23 3.81 -19.35 4.17
CA PRO A 23 2.37 -19.15 4.42
C PRO A 23 2.07 -17.90 5.26
N PHE A 24 3.05 -17.39 6.02
CA PHE A 24 2.94 -16.20 6.87
C PHE A 24 4.31 -15.63 7.22
N GLY A 25 4.34 -14.42 7.76
CA GLY A 25 5.56 -13.78 8.22
C GLY A 25 6.20 -12.87 7.17
N ILE A 26 7.48 -12.60 7.35
CA ILE A 26 8.27 -11.72 6.49
C ILE A 26 9.46 -12.53 5.96
N ASP A 27 9.52 -12.69 4.65
CA ASP A 27 10.63 -13.32 3.96
C ASP A 27 11.71 -12.27 3.63
N GLN A 28 12.90 -12.42 4.22
CA GLN A 28 13.96 -11.43 4.10
C GLN A 28 14.44 -11.23 2.66
N PRO A 29 14.67 -12.29 1.84
CA PRO A 29 15.03 -12.10 0.43
C PRO A 29 13.97 -11.34 -0.37
N THR A 30 12.69 -11.58 -0.08
CA THR A 30 11.59 -10.90 -0.78
C THR A 30 11.50 -9.42 -0.42
N ILE A 31 11.61 -9.08 0.88
CA ILE A 31 11.58 -7.67 1.30
C ILE A 31 12.80 -6.92 0.77
N ASP A 32 13.93 -7.58 0.68
CA ASP A 32 15.17 -7.04 0.14
C ASP A 32 15.04 -6.71 -1.35
N ARG A 33 14.43 -7.59 -2.14
CA ARG A 33 14.13 -7.32 -3.56
C ARG A 33 13.14 -6.18 -3.74
N ILE A 34 12.08 -6.13 -2.92
CA ILE A 34 11.11 -5.03 -2.98
C ILE A 34 11.79 -3.70 -2.62
N ALA A 35 12.70 -3.69 -1.65
CA ALA A 35 13.47 -2.49 -1.31
C ALA A 35 14.33 -2.01 -2.49
N ASP A 36 14.98 -2.91 -3.22
CA ASP A 36 15.75 -2.59 -4.43
C ASP A 36 14.86 -1.98 -5.52
N ASP A 37 13.65 -2.52 -5.75
CA ASP A 37 12.68 -1.98 -6.71
C ASP A 37 12.20 -0.58 -6.31
N LEU A 38 11.95 -0.33 -5.01
CA LEU A 38 11.54 0.98 -4.50
C LEU A 38 12.67 2.01 -4.63
N ILE A 39 13.92 1.62 -4.39
CA ILE A 39 15.10 2.47 -4.58
C ILE A 39 15.24 2.84 -6.06
N ALA A 40 15.16 1.86 -6.96
CA ALA A 40 15.23 2.10 -8.39
C ALA A 40 14.12 3.07 -8.88
N ALA A 41 12.90 2.91 -8.38
CA ALA A 41 11.81 3.85 -8.68
C ALA A 41 12.09 5.26 -8.16
N ARG A 42 12.64 5.39 -6.96
CA ARG A 42 13.01 6.68 -6.36
C ARG A 42 14.16 7.36 -7.13
N GLU A 43 15.13 6.61 -7.63
CA GLU A 43 16.26 7.12 -8.43
C GLU A 43 15.82 7.74 -9.76
N LEU A 44 14.62 7.44 -10.24
CA LEU A 44 14.00 8.14 -11.37
C LEU A 44 13.58 9.58 -11.03
N GLY A 45 13.78 10.05 -9.80
CA GLY A 45 13.41 11.40 -9.34
C GLY A 45 11.98 11.51 -8.81
N VAL A 46 11.34 10.37 -8.48
CA VAL A 46 9.97 10.33 -7.95
C VAL A 46 9.98 10.41 -6.43
N GLU A 47 9.15 11.27 -5.86
CA GLU A 47 8.83 11.26 -4.43
C GLU A 47 7.90 10.07 -4.14
N LEU A 48 8.37 9.14 -3.30
CA LEU A 48 7.74 7.84 -3.12
C LEU A 48 7.20 7.64 -1.71
N ALA A 49 5.90 7.41 -1.60
CA ALA A 49 5.27 6.92 -0.39
C ALA A 49 4.72 5.50 -0.62
N VAL A 50 4.74 4.65 0.40
CA VAL A 50 4.38 3.24 0.29
C VAL A 50 3.37 2.86 1.37
N VAL A 51 2.28 2.21 0.98
CA VAL A 51 1.31 1.57 1.87
C VAL A 51 1.47 0.06 1.74
N ILE A 52 1.70 -0.62 2.86
CA ILE A 52 1.89 -2.07 2.90
C ILE A 52 0.75 -2.70 3.68
N GLY A 53 0.10 -3.71 3.11
CA GLY A 53 -0.91 -4.51 3.81
C GLY A 53 -0.34 -5.35 4.95
N GLY A 54 -1.20 -5.87 5.83
CA GLY A 54 -0.83 -6.70 6.98
C GLY A 54 -1.13 -8.19 6.83
N GLY A 55 -1.61 -8.64 5.65
CA GLY A 55 -2.17 -9.98 5.45
C GLY A 55 -1.19 -11.15 5.62
N ASN A 56 0.12 -10.90 5.55
CA ASN A 56 1.16 -11.88 5.83
C ASN A 56 1.37 -12.17 7.33
N ILE A 57 0.94 -11.27 8.20
CA ILE A 57 1.12 -11.39 9.65
C ILE A 57 -0.23 -11.69 10.31
N PHE A 58 -1.29 -11.02 9.86
CA PHE A 58 -2.61 -11.11 10.47
C PHE A 58 -3.72 -11.06 9.44
N ARG A 59 -4.59 -12.11 9.41
CA ARG A 59 -5.78 -12.19 8.56
C ARG A 59 -7.04 -12.04 9.40
N GLY A 60 -7.63 -10.85 9.40
CA GLY A 60 -8.80 -10.51 10.21
C GLY A 60 -10.01 -11.43 10.00
N VAL A 61 -10.22 -11.94 8.77
CA VAL A 61 -11.31 -12.85 8.43
C VAL A 61 -11.18 -14.20 9.16
N GLU A 62 -9.97 -14.76 9.26
CA GLU A 62 -9.73 -16.02 9.97
C GLU A 62 -9.90 -15.89 11.49
N VAL A 63 -9.66 -14.70 12.02
CA VAL A 63 -9.75 -14.45 13.47
C VAL A 63 -11.17 -14.08 13.90
N SER A 64 -11.96 -13.47 13.02
CA SER A 64 -13.39 -13.23 13.26
C SER A 64 -14.16 -14.55 13.44
N SER A 65 -13.77 -15.63 12.75
CA SER A 65 -14.35 -16.96 12.95
C SER A 65 -14.01 -17.59 14.30
N ARG A 66 -13.02 -17.03 15.03
CA ARG A 66 -12.58 -17.45 16.37
C ARG A 66 -13.08 -16.55 17.50
N GLY A 67 -14.11 -15.71 17.26
CA GLY A 67 -14.76 -14.89 18.28
C GLY A 67 -14.17 -13.50 18.52
N VAL A 68 -13.20 -13.06 17.72
CA VAL A 68 -12.70 -11.68 17.74
C VAL A 68 -13.65 -10.77 16.98
N SER A 69 -14.10 -9.68 17.57
CA SER A 69 -14.95 -8.71 16.88
C SER A 69 -14.23 -8.08 15.69
N ARG A 70 -14.97 -7.74 14.63
CA ARG A 70 -14.43 -7.13 13.41
C ARG A 70 -13.56 -5.90 13.69
N PRO A 71 -13.96 -4.91 14.52
CA PRO A 71 -13.12 -3.76 14.81
C PRO A 71 -11.78 -4.12 15.46
N ARG A 72 -11.77 -5.12 16.36
CA ARG A 72 -10.51 -5.58 16.96
C ARG A 72 -9.62 -6.30 15.96
N GLY A 73 -10.19 -7.13 15.12
CA GLY A 73 -9.47 -7.80 14.02
C GLY A 73 -8.83 -6.79 13.07
N ASP A 74 -9.58 -5.76 12.69
CA ASP A 74 -9.07 -4.69 11.82
C ASP A 74 -7.93 -3.91 12.51
N THR A 75 -8.05 -3.63 13.83
CA THR A 75 -6.96 -2.99 14.58
C THR A 75 -5.70 -3.84 14.61
N MET A 76 -5.83 -5.16 14.84
CA MET A 76 -4.68 -6.08 14.78
C MET A 76 -4.05 -6.11 13.38
N GLY A 77 -4.87 -6.09 12.32
CA GLY A 77 -4.39 -5.97 10.94
C GLY A 77 -3.66 -4.65 10.67
N MET A 78 -4.13 -3.54 11.23
CA MET A 78 -3.45 -2.25 11.15
C MET A 78 -2.10 -2.26 11.88
N LEU A 79 -1.99 -2.90 13.05
CA LEU A 79 -0.70 -3.09 13.74
C LEU A 79 0.25 -3.99 12.94
N ALA A 80 -0.26 -5.00 12.26
CA ALA A 80 0.55 -5.83 11.35
C ALA A 80 1.18 -5.00 10.21
N THR A 81 0.49 -3.97 9.71
CA THR A 81 1.08 -3.05 8.73
C THR A 81 2.25 -2.26 9.30
N VAL A 82 2.21 -1.92 10.60
CA VAL A 82 3.34 -1.24 11.28
C VAL A 82 4.58 -2.14 11.27
N MET A 83 4.41 -3.42 11.62
CA MET A 83 5.53 -4.39 11.59
C MET A 83 6.14 -4.49 10.20
N ASN A 84 5.32 -4.59 9.16
CA ASN A 84 5.79 -4.63 7.78
C ASN A 84 6.53 -3.34 7.35
N CYS A 85 6.04 -2.17 7.77
CA CYS A 85 6.70 -0.90 7.48
C CYS A 85 8.07 -0.80 8.18
N LEU A 86 8.18 -1.23 9.43
CA LEU A 86 9.47 -1.24 10.15
C LEU A 86 10.48 -2.18 9.49
N ALA A 87 10.04 -3.36 9.05
CA ALA A 87 10.90 -4.30 8.33
C ALA A 87 11.37 -3.72 6.99
N MET A 88 10.48 -3.04 6.25
CA MET A 88 10.83 -2.36 4.99
C MET A 88 11.75 -1.15 5.24
N GLU A 89 11.52 -0.34 6.27
CA GLU A 89 12.40 0.76 6.67
C GLU A 89 13.82 0.25 6.90
N SER A 90 13.96 -0.81 7.69
CA SER A 90 15.26 -1.47 7.94
C SER A 90 15.91 -2.00 6.66
N ALA A 91 15.14 -2.59 5.73
CA ALA A 91 15.68 -3.08 4.46
C ALA A 91 16.19 -1.98 3.56
N LEU A 92 15.49 -0.83 3.49
CA LEU A 92 15.89 0.36 2.75
C LEU A 92 17.14 0.99 3.36
N GLU A 93 17.18 1.16 4.68
CA GLU A 93 18.33 1.75 5.39
C GLU A 93 19.60 0.92 5.25
N ARG A 94 19.51 -0.42 5.30
CA ARG A 94 20.67 -1.30 5.02
C ARG A 94 21.25 -1.12 3.61
N ARG A 95 20.46 -0.61 2.68
CA ARG A 95 20.85 -0.30 1.30
C ARG A 95 21.28 1.15 1.09
N GLY A 96 21.36 1.93 2.17
CA GLY A 96 21.75 3.34 2.12
C GLY A 96 20.62 4.29 1.69
N GLN A 97 19.40 3.79 1.50
CA GLN A 97 18.24 4.62 1.22
C GLN A 97 17.56 5.05 2.51
N SER A 98 17.55 6.35 2.78
CA SER A 98 16.81 6.89 3.91
C SER A 98 15.30 6.65 3.73
N ALA A 99 14.66 6.14 4.77
CA ALA A 99 13.22 5.93 4.82
C ALA A 99 12.64 6.47 6.13
N ARG A 100 11.31 6.57 6.23
CA ARG A 100 10.63 6.90 7.48
C ARG A 100 9.24 6.28 7.54
N ALA A 101 9.01 5.49 8.60
CA ALA A 101 7.70 4.96 8.92
C ALA A 101 6.86 6.00 9.69
N LEU A 102 5.67 6.29 9.17
CA LEU A 102 4.67 7.18 9.77
C LEU A 102 3.40 6.36 10.05
N SER A 103 2.97 6.31 11.30
CA SER A 103 1.79 5.53 11.72
C SER A 103 0.56 6.40 11.91
N SER A 104 -0.62 5.84 11.61
CA SER A 104 -1.91 6.42 11.98
C SER A 104 -2.19 6.36 13.50
N PHE A 105 -1.41 5.55 14.24
CA PHE A 105 -1.52 5.44 15.69
C PHE A 105 -0.39 6.18 16.38
N VAL A 106 -0.70 6.76 17.55
CA VAL A 106 0.29 7.40 18.42
C VAL A 106 1.11 6.30 19.12
N MET A 107 2.33 6.08 18.66
CA MET A 107 3.26 5.09 19.24
C MET A 107 4.73 5.58 19.14
N PRO A 108 5.07 6.67 19.83
CA PRO A 108 6.31 7.41 19.61
C PRO A 108 7.59 6.61 19.88
N GLN A 109 7.50 5.51 20.66
CA GLN A 109 8.63 4.59 20.88
C GLN A 109 8.90 3.66 19.69
N VAL A 110 7.97 3.58 18.72
CA VAL A 110 8.04 2.63 17.59
C VAL A 110 8.25 3.37 16.28
N CYS A 111 7.41 4.36 15.99
CA CYS A 111 7.48 5.18 14.79
C CYS A 111 6.76 6.52 14.99
N GLU A 112 6.99 7.45 14.09
CA GLU A 112 6.42 8.79 14.14
C GLU A 112 4.93 8.77 13.75
N LEU A 113 4.15 9.68 14.35
CA LEU A 113 2.75 9.86 13.98
C LEU A 113 2.66 10.45 12.57
N PHE A 114 1.79 9.88 11.74
CA PHE A 114 1.50 10.45 10.43
C PHE A 114 0.88 11.83 10.59
N THR A 115 1.50 12.79 9.98
CA THR A 115 0.92 14.10 9.67
C THR A 115 1.27 14.46 8.24
N ARG A 116 0.39 15.22 7.57
CA ARG A 116 0.67 15.72 6.22
C ARG A 116 2.02 16.46 6.15
N SER A 117 2.31 17.28 7.16
CA SER A 117 3.56 18.06 7.23
C SER A 117 4.80 17.16 7.35
N ALA A 118 4.76 16.12 8.19
CA ALA A 118 5.85 15.16 8.33
C ALA A 118 6.09 14.40 7.03
N ALA A 119 5.02 13.91 6.39
CA ALA A 119 5.12 13.22 5.11
C ALA A 119 5.75 14.11 4.02
N HIS A 120 5.28 15.36 3.88
CA HIS A 120 5.85 16.33 2.92
C HIS A 120 7.33 16.61 3.20
N LYS A 121 7.69 16.82 4.47
CA LYS A 121 9.09 17.05 4.87
C LYS A 121 9.96 15.89 4.41
N TYR A 122 9.61 14.65 4.76
CA TYR A 122 10.45 13.49 4.42
C TYR A 122 10.51 13.20 2.92
N LEU A 123 9.42 13.37 2.20
CA LEU A 123 9.41 13.25 0.74
C LEU A 123 10.35 14.29 0.09
N SER A 124 10.32 15.55 0.55
CA SER A 124 11.19 16.61 0.03
C SER A 124 12.68 16.41 0.39
N GLU A 125 12.96 15.68 1.47
CA GLU A 125 14.29 15.24 1.86
C GLU A 125 14.76 13.97 1.11
N ASN A 126 14.04 13.55 0.06
CA ASN A 126 14.33 12.36 -0.72
C ASN A 126 14.25 11.04 0.08
N ARG A 127 13.50 11.00 1.17
CA ARG A 127 13.23 9.76 1.89
C ARG A 127 12.05 9.03 1.30
N ILE A 128 12.08 7.71 1.34
CA ILE A 128 10.89 6.90 1.09
C ILE A 128 10.02 6.92 2.35
N VAL A 129 8.75 7.31 2.21
CA VAL A 129 7.81 7.40 3.33
C VAL A 129 6.96 6.13 3.37
N LEU A 130 6.99 5.42 4.50
CA LEU A 130 6.23 4.20 4.73
C LEU A 130 5.00 4.53 5.58
N LEU A 131 3.80 4.34 5.03
CA LEU A 131 2.54 4.75 5.63
C LEU A 131 1.89 3.56 6.35
N ALA A 132 2.06 3.51 7.65
CA ALA A 132 1.67 2.43 8.53
C ALA A 132 0.35 2.69 9.28
N GLY A 133 -0.25 1.66 9.86
CA GLY A 133 -1.44 1.78 10.70
C GLY A 133 -2.74 1.98 9.91
N GLY A 134 -2.74 1.75 8.60
CA GLY A 134 -3.92 1.90 7.76
C GLY A 134 -4.50 3.32 7.80
N THR A 135 -5.83 3.43 7.85
CA THR A 135 -6.53 4.71 8.07
C THR A 135 -6.56 5.13 9.54
N GLY A 136 -6.16 4.25 10.46
CA GLY A 136 -6.38 4.40 11.90
C GLY A 136 -7.80 4.03 12.35
N ASN A 137 -8.67 3.65 11.42
CA ASN A 137 -10.06 3.30 11.67
C ASN A 137 -10.38 1.89 11.15
N PRO A 138 -11.19 1.10 11.89
CA PRO A 138 -11.65 -0.19 11.40
C PRO A 138 -12.57 -0.03 10.17
N PHE A 139 -12.87 -1.16 9.53
CA PHE A 139 -13.72 -1.30 8.32
C PHE A 139 -13.11 -0.81 7.01
N PHE A 140 -11.94 -0.21 7.01
CA PHE A 140 -11.23 0.22 5.81
C PHE A 140 -10.05 -0.70 5.48
N THR A 141 -9.81 -0.89 4.19
CA THR A 141 -8.66 -1.66 3.71
C THR A 141 -7.43 -0.79 3.48
N THR A 142 -6.31 -1.43 3.16
CA THR A 142 -5.10 -0.71 2.74
C THR A 142 -5.20 -0.14 1.32
N ASP A 143 -6.16 -0.59 0.49
CA ASP A 143 -6.45 0.05 -0.79
C ASP A 143 -7.09 1.44 -0.55
N THR A 144 -8.12 1.50 0.32
CA THR A 144 -8.70 2.79 0.76
C THR A 144 -7.64 3.67 1.43
N THR A 145 -6.76 3.09 2.26
CA THR A 145 -5.66 3.84 2.89
C THR A 145 -4.74 4.47 1.85
N ALA A 146 -4.38 3.74 0.80
CA ALA A 146 -3.48 4.25 -0.25
C ALA A 146 -4.07 5.48 -0.95
N VAL A 147 -5.36 5.43 -1.30
CA VAL A 147 -6.05 6.57 -1.93
C VAL A 147 -6.18 7.75 -0.97
N LEU A 148 -6.56 7.51 0.30
CA LEU A 148 -6.69 8.55 1.31
C LEU A 148 -5.35 9.28 1.53
N ARG A 149 -4.29 8.52 1.75
CA ARG A 149 -2.95 9.09 1.98
C ARG A 149 -2.42 9.81 0.74
N ALA A 150 -2.70 9.28 -0.46
CA ALA A 150 -2.35 9.95 -1.72
C ALA A 150 -3.01 11.32 -1.83
N ALA A 151 -4.31 11.41 -1.52
CA ALA A 151 -5.03 12.68 -1.52
C ALA A 151 -4.47 13.65 -0.46
N GLU A 152 -4.21 13.18 0.76
CA GLU A 152 -3.68 14.01 1.85
C GLU A 152 -2.28 14.58 1.55
N ILE A 153 -1.40 13.80 0.92
CA ILE A 153 -0.04 14.26 0.59
C ILE A 153 0.07 14.89 -0.79
N GLY A 154 -1.01 15.02 -1.52
CA GLY A 154 -1.03 15.59 -2.87
C GLY A 154 -0.22 14.74 -3.87
N ALA A 155 -0.36 13.42 -3.82
CA ALA A 155 0.23 12.52 -4.81
C ALA A 155 -0.49 12.65 -6.15
N HIS A 156 0.22 12.35 -7.25
CA HIS A 156 -0.31 12.43 -8.60
C HIS A 156 -0.96 11.13 -9.08
N ALA A 157 -0.65 10.01 -8.40
CA ALA A 157 -1.21 8.70 -8.70
C ALA A 157 -1.05 7.72 -7.54
N VAL A 158 -1.92 6.70 -7.51
CA VAL A 158 -1.77 5.49 -6.70
C VAL A 158 -1.43 4.33 -7.62
N LEU A 159 -0.33 3.65 -7.33
CA LEU A 159 0.13 2.48 -8.07
C LEU A 159 -0.08 1.25 -7.20
N LYS A 160 -0.92 0.33 -7.63
CA LYS A 160 -1.12 -0.95 -6.92
C LYS A 160 -0.26 -2.03 -7.54
N ALA A 161 0.72 -2.52 -6.79
CA ALA A 161 1.49 -3.69 -7.18
C ALA A 161 0.64 -4.97 -7.03
N THR A 162 0.57 -5.76 -8.09
CA THR A 162 -0.27 -6.95 -8.18
C THR A 162 0.45 -8.10 -8.86
N ASN A 163 -0.08 -9.33 -8.73
CA ASN A 163 0.43 -10.55 -9.40
C ASN A 163 -0.07 -10.69 -10.85
N VAL A 164 -0.76 -9.69 -11.37
CA VAL A 164 -1.29 -9.62 -12.72
C VAL A 164 -0.89 -8.28 -13.34
N ASP A 165 -0.76 -8.25 -14.65
CA ASP A 165 -0.25 -7.11 -15.41
C ASP A 165 -1.31 -6.02 -15.69
N GLY A 166 -2.48 -6.10 -15.06
CA GLY A 166 -3.53 -5.10 -15.21
C GLY A 166 -4.87 -5.52 -14.66
N VAL A 167 -5.89 -4.71 -14.91
CA VAL A 167 -7.28 -4.99 -14.55
C VAL A 167 -7.93 -5.80 -15.67
N TYR A 168 -8.60 -6.88 -15.31
CA TYR A 168 -9.27 -7.80 -16.23
C TYR A 168 -10.79 -7.81 -16.00
N SER A 169 -11.52 -8.20 -17.05
CA SER A 169 -12.99 -8.40 -16.99
C SER A 169 -13.41 -9.52 -16.04
N ALA A 170 -12.51 -10.48 -15.79
CA ALA A 170 -12.64 -11.57 -14.83
C ALA A 170 -11.24 -11.99 -14.36
N ASP A 171 -11.14 -12.93 -13.42
CA ASP A 171 -9.84 -13.47 -12.96
C ASP A 171 -9.16 -14.25 -14.11
N PRO A 172 -8.05 -13.76 -14.69
CA PRO A 172 -7.40 -14.41 -15.82
C PRO A 172 -6.83 -15.81 -15.49
N LYS A 173 -6.65 -16.11 -14.21
CA LYS A 173 -6.21 -17.45 -13.77
C LYS A 173 -7.35 -18.47 -13.80
N LYS A 174 -8.60 -18.01 -13.77
CA LYS A 174 -9.81 -18.86 -13.72
C LYS A 174 -10.58 -18.83 -15.03
N ASP A 175 -10.56 -17.70 -15.74
CA ASP A 175 -11.28 -17.52 -16.99
C ASP A 175 -10.30 -17.16 -18.12
N PRO A 176 -10.00 -18.11 -19.04
CA PRO A 176 -9.12 -17.85 -20.17
C PRO A 176 -9.65 -16.79 -21.16
N LYS A 177 -10.95 -16.43 -21.06
CA LYS A 177 -11.58 -15.39 -21.89
C LYS A 177 -11.53 -14.02 -21.24
N ALA A 178 -10.93 -13.89 -20.05
CA ALA A 178 -10.77 -12.61 -19.39
C ALA A 178 -9.94 -11.65 -20.26
N THR A 179 -10.47 -10.48 -20.53
CA THR A 179 -9.82 -9.44 -21.32
C THR A 179 -9.25 -8.35 -20.39
N ARG A 180 -8.02 -7.96 -20.65
CA ARG A 180 -7.38 -6.86 -19.93
C ARG A 180 -7.90 -5.52 -20.44
N PHE A 181 -8.18 -4.62 -19.52
CA PHE A 181 -8.52 -3.25 -19.83
C PHE A 181 -7.26 -2.38 -19.90
N ASP A 182 -7.09 -1.65 -20.98
CA ASP A 182 -6.03 -0.64 -21.10
C ASP A 182 -6.35 0.62 -20.29
N ARG A 183 -7.65 0.94 -20.18
CA ARG A 183 -8.20 2.04 -19.41
C ARG A 183 -9.55 1.68 -18.83
N LEU A 184 -9.78 2.13 -17.58
CA LEU A 184 -11.07 2.08 -16.91
C LEU A 184 -11.27 3.37 -16.13
N THR A 185 -12.49 3.90 -16.15
CA THR A 185 -12.88 4.94 -15.19
C THR A 185 -13.23 4.29 -13.85
N HIS A 186 -13.12 5.05 -12.76
CA HIS A 186 -13.55 4.55 -11.45
C HIS A 186 -15.03 4.17 -11.42
N SER A 187 -15.88 4.89 -12.14
CA SER A 187 -17.32 4.56 -12.29
C SER A 187 -17.50 3.20 -12.98
N GLN A 188 -16.83 2.97 -14.10
CA GLN A 188 -16.86 1.66 -14.78
C GLN A 188 -16.35 0.53 -13.90
N ALA A 189 -15.30 0.76 -13.10
CA ALA A 189 -14.77 -0.23 -12.17
C ALA A 189 -15.78 -0.58 -11.06
N LEU A 190 -16.50 0.42 -10.52
CA LEU A 190 -17.56 0.23 -9.53
C LEU A 190 -18.76 -0.50 -10.12
N GLU A 191 -19.27 -0.06 -11.27
CA GLU A 191 -20.42 -0.64 -11.96
C GLU A 191 -20.15 -2.09 -12.41
N GLY A 192 -18.94 -2.35 -12.91
CA GLY A 192 -18.51 -3.69 -13.31
C GLY A 192 -18.18 -4.63 -12.15
N GLY A 193 -18.13 -4.13 -10.92
CA GLY A 193 -17.81 -4.91 -9.73
C GLY A 193 -16.40 -5.52 -9.75
N TYR A 194 -15.44 -4.89 -10.45
CA TYR A 194 -14.08 -5.42 -10.58
C TYR A 194 -13.34 -5.37 -9.24
N LYS A 195 -12.86 -6.53 -8.80
CA LYS A 195 -12.28 -6.75 -7.46
C LYS A 195 -10.78 -6.42 -7.37
N VAL A 196 -10.30 -5.47 -8.17
CA VAL A 196 -8.89 -5.06 -8.14
C VAL A 196 -8.59 -4.17 -6.94
N MET A 197 -9.56 -3.36 -6.51
CA MET A 197 -9.57 -2.58 -5.27
C MET A 197 -10.96 -2.68 -4.62
N ASP A 198 -11.07 -2.32 -3.35
CA ASP A 198 -12.38 -2.24 -2.71
C ASP A 198 -13.20 -1.03 -3.21
N ALA A 199 -14.52 -1.13 -3.07
CA ALA A 199 -15.44 -0.11 -3.57
C ALA A 199 -15.22 1.26 -2.92
N THR A 200 -14.82 1.31 -1.64
CA THR A 200 -14.53 2.55 -0.93
C THR A 200 -13.30 3.25 -1.52
N ALA A 201 -12.26 2.47 -1.87
CA ALA A 201 -11.07 2.99 -2.54
C ALA A 201 -11.42 3.61 -3.90
N PHE A 202 -12.22 2.93 -4.72
CA PHE A 202 -12.68 3.47 -6.00
C PHE A 202 -13.56 4.71 -5.86
N ALA A 203 -14.46 4.73 -4.88
CA ALA A 203 -15.33 5.89 -4.63
C ALA A 203 -14.50 7.11 -4.24
N LEU A 204 -13.55 6.95 -3.32
CA LEU A 204 -12.66 8.02 -2.89
C LEU A 204 -11.72 8.49 -4.02
N ALA A 205 -11.17 7.56 -4.81
CA ALA A 205 -10.33 7.88 -5.96
C ALA A 205 -11.10 8.68 -7.02
N ARG A 206 -12.38 8.34 -7.25
CA ARG A 206 -13.26 9.09 -8.15
C ARG A 206 -13.51 10.51 -7.63
N GLU A 207 -13.83 10.67 -6.36
CA GLU A 207 -14.12 11.97 -5.74
C GLU A 207 -12.90 12.89 -5.74
N THR A 208 -11.72 12.33 -5.49
CA THR A 208 -10.45 13.07 -5.45
C THR A 208 -9.76 13.19 -6.81
N ALA A 209 -10.35 12.64 -7.88
CA ALA A 209 -9.77 12.53 -9.22
C ALA A 209 -8.36 11.89 -9.21
N MET A 210 -8.12 10.93 -8.29
CA MET A 210 -6.84 10.23 -8.13
C MET A 210 -6.72 9.08 -9.15
N PRO A 211 -5.78 9.12 -10.10
CA PRO A 211 -5.58 8.05 -11.05
C PRO A 211 -4.89 6.83 -10.42
#